data_b570c7eecb56409ebf438da9df60ddee
#
_entry.id   b570c7eecb56409ebf438da9df60ddee
#
_cell.length_a   1.000
_cell.length_b   1.000
_cell.length_c   1.000
_cell.angle_alpha   90.00
_cell.angle_beta   90.00
_cell.angle_gamma   90.00
#
_symmetry.space_group_name_H-M   'P 1'
#
loop_
_entity.id
_entity.type
_entity.pdbx_description
1 polymer ?
#
loop_
_entity_poly.entity_id
_entity_poly.type
_entity_poly.pdbx_seq_one_letter_code
_entity_poly.pdbx_strand_id
1 'polypeptide(L)'
;GYTYDYTNNQGFVYCVDENGFEYPFFGDNGVAVSEYGGGIVYEAIDVDTYGRPLVTGYLNDTVFVRRYNVAGIEDPNFGDNGTVKIDIPGSLFSFAYDIKVLPDNKILVSGFRIDLETSIQKAFLVRLTANGSLDTSFGDNGTVILNVGPLADFANAIAVAPDGSYIVAGHSEIPSNDEVYARYETFVTRVKTDGSIDTSFGNNGFTRFESFSGEGCVNNSEAVTVAEDGQIFGTYYSYNFFTVASRAYVYNVDSNGQLKESFAGTGIPPLS
;
A
#
# COMPACT_ATOMS: atom_id res chain seq x y z
N GLY A 1 -0.17 -14.17 4.01
CA GLY A 1 1.17 -14.71 3.86
C GLY A 1 1.35 -15.49 2.56
N TYR A 2 2.55 -15.80 2.21
CA TYR A 2 2.89 -16.67 1.07
C TYR A 2 4.03 -17.61 1.47
N THR A 3 4.08 -18.79 0.83
CA THR A 3 5.20 -19.72 0.95
C THR A 3 6.10 -19.55 -0.27
N TYR A 4 7.40 -19.47 -0.06
CA TYR A 4 8.39 -19.43 -1.13
C TYR A 4 8.92 -20.84 -1.37
N ASP A 5 8.55 -21.40 -2.52
CA ASP A 5 9.19 -22.58 -3.11
C ASP A 5 9.60 -22.21 -4.54
N TYR A 6 10.80 -22.56 -4.95
CA TYR A 6 11.33 -22.26 -6.30
C TYR A 6 10.42 -22.75 -7.46
N THR A 7 9.44 -23.58 -7.17
CA THR A 7 8.53 -24.17 -8.17
C THR A 7 7.06 -23.83 -7.99
N ASN A 8 6.60 -23.47 -6.77
CA ASN A 8 5.18 -23.23 -6.47
C ASN A 8 5.02 -22.24 -5.30
N ASN A 9 4.89 -20.96 -5.61
CA ASN A 9 4.47 -19.98 -4.61
C ASN A 9 2.96 -20.14 -4.38
N GLN A 10 2.56 -20.33 -3.13
CA GLN A 10 1.16 -20.37 -2.71
C GLN A 10 0.88 -19.18 -1.79
N GLY A 11 -0.20 -18.47 -2.08
CA GLY A 11 -0.74 -17.48 -1.13
C GLY A 11 -1.62 -18.21 -0.10
N PHE A 12 -1.61 -17.75 1.14
CA PHE A 12 -2.50 -18.28 2.17
C PHE A 12 -3.07 -17.17 3.04
N VAL A 13 -4.29 -17.40 3.54
CA VAL A 13 -4.96 -16.59 4.54
C VAL A 13 -5.15 -17.44 5.79
N TYR A 14 -4.72 -16.93 6.94
CA TYR A 14 -4.84 -17.60 8.22
C TYR A 14 -5.86 -16.86 9.09
N CYS A 15 -6.81 -17.60 9.66
CA CYS A 15 -7.85 -17.08 10.54
C CYS A 15 -7.71 -17.65 11.94
N VAL A 16 -7.72 -16.78 12.93
CA VAL A 16 -7.71 -17.15 14.35
C VAL A 16 -8.96 -16.59 15.05
N ASP A 17 -9.37 -17.23 16.12
CA ASP A 17 -10.42 -16.73 17.01
C ASP A 17 -9.89 -15.61 17.93
N GLU A 18 -10.75 -15.06 18.79
CA GLU A 18 -10.42 -13.99 19.74
C GLU A 18 -9.37 -14.39 20.80
N ASN A 19 -9.09 -15.69 20.96
CA ASN A 19 -8.12 -16.23 21.89
C ASN A 19 -6.79 -16.58 21.19
N GLY A 20 -6.71 -16.38 19.86
CA GLY A 20 -5.53 -16.68 19.04
C GLY A 20 -5.42 -18.15 18.60
N PHE A 21 -6.47 -18.96 18.77
CA PHE A 21 -6.52 -20.33 18.26
C PHE A 21 -7.01 -20.36 16.81
N GLU A 22 -6.58 -21.35 16.06
CA GLU A 22 -7.04 -21.60 14.70
C GLU A 22 -8.58 -21.66 14.66
N TYR A 23 -9.18 -20.90 13.70
CA TYR A 23 -10.62 -20.90 13.52
C TYR A 23 -11.05 -22.04 12.58
N PRO A 24 -11.56 -23.17 13.07
CA PRO A 24 -11.69 -24.40 12.29
C PRO A 24 -12.75 -24.34 11.19
N PHE A 25 -13.58 -23.29 11.17
CA PHE A 25 -14.62 -23.07 10.16
C PHE A 25 -14.15 -22.23 8.96
N PHE A 26 -12.86 -21.85 8.92
CA PHE A 26 -12.26 -21.10 7.83
C PHE A 26 -11.24 -21.99 7.10
N GLY A 27 -11.49 -22.25 5.83
CA GLY A 27 -10.61 -23.08 5.01
C GLY A 27 -10.43 -24.51 5.57
N ASP A 28 -9.20 -24.98 5.52
CA ASP A 28 -8.80 -26.23 6.18
C ASP A 28 -8.16 -25.89 7.53
N ASN A 29 -8.91 -26.11 8.63
CA ASN A 29 -8.48 -25.84 10.00
C ASN A 29 -7.88 -24.42 10.21
N GLY A 30 -8.57 -23.40 9.74
CA GLY A 30 -8.15 -22.00 9.89
C GLY A 30 -7.31 -21.47 8.74
N VAL A 31 -7.01 -22.26 7.72
CA VAL A 31 -6.14 -21.86 6.61
C VAL A 31 -6.84 -21.99 5.25
N ALA A 32 -6.95 -20.91 4.52
CA ALA A 32 -7.32 -20.92 3.11
C ALA A 32 -6.05 -20.79 2.25
N VAL A 33 -5.78 -21.80 1.44
CA VAL A 33 -4.62 -21.85 0.53
C VAL A 33 -5.10 -21.60 -0.90
N SER A 34 -4.36 -20.78 -1.62
CA SER A 34 -4.60 -20.55 -3.04
C SER A 34 -3.79 -21.52 -3.90
N GLU A 35 -4.49 -22.36 -4.65
CA GLU A 35 -3.87 -23.29 -5.61
C GLU A 35 -3.65 -22.61 -6.98
N TYR A 36 -2.82 -21.57 -7.03
CA TYR A 36 -2.37 -21.04 -8.32
C TYR A 36 -0.93 -21.48 -8.57
N GLY A 37 -0.74 -22.23 -9.64
CA GLY A 37 0.58 -22.69 -10.04
C GLY A 37 1.53 -21.55 -10.39
N GLY A 38 2.38 -21.17 -9.44
CA GLY A 38 3.51 -20.26 -9.60
C GLY A 38 3.21 -18.76 -9.60
N GLY A 39 4.08 -17.99 -8.98
CA GLY A 39 4.14 -16.53 -9.13
C GLY A 39 3.13 -15.68 -8.34
N ILE A 40 2.40 -16.25 -7.36
CA ILE A 40 1.47 -15.49 -6.51
C ILE A 40 2.14 -15.02 -5.22
N VAL A 41 1.97 -13.74 -4.88
CA VAL A 41 2.41 -13.16 -3.61
C VAL A 41 1.26 -12.37 -3.01
N TYR A 42 0.93 -12.62 -1.73
CA TYR A 42 -0.03 -11.86 -0.93
C TYR A 42 0.72 -10.85 -0.07
N GLU A 43 0.51 -9.56 -0.34
CA GLU A 43 1.17 -8.46 0.37
C GLU A 43 0.29 -7.89 1.49
N ALA A 44 -1.00 -7.72 1.26
CA ALA A 44 -1.91 -7.11 2.22
C ALA A 44 -3.27 -7.79 2.25
N ILE A 45 -3.98 -7.59 3.36
CA ILE A 45 -5.31 -8.13 3.63
C ILE A 45 -6.16 -7.07 4.33
N ASP A 46 -7.45 -7.03 3.97
CA ASP A 46 -8.48 -6.30 4.71
C ASP A 46 -9.77 -7.12 4.69
N VAL A 47 -10.77 -6.69 5.47
CA VAL A 47 -12.04 -7.42 5.65
C VAL A 47 -13.20 -6.48 5.32
N ASP A 48 -14.15 -6.96 4.52
CA ASP A 48 -15.33 -6.16 4.19
C ASP A 48 -16.38 -6.16 5.31
N THR A 49 -17.43 -5.35 5.13
CA THR A 49 -18.51 -5.20 6.12
C THR A 49 -19.33 -6.49 6.36
N TYR A 50 -19.14 -7.52 5.54
CA TYR A 50 -19.75 -8.84 5.68
C TYR A 50 -18.82 -9.87 6.32
N GLY A 51 -17.62 -9.46 6.75
CA GLY A 51 -16.61 -10.34 7.34
C GLY A 51 -15.85 -11.19 6.32
N ARG A 52 -15.88 -10.81 5.03
CA ARG A 52 -15.18 -11.54 3.97
C ARG A 52 -13.76 -10.98 3.79
N PRO A 53 -12.71 -11.81 3.89
CA PRO A 53 -11.35 -11.35 3.65
C PRO A 53 -11.11 -11.03 2.17
N LEU A 54 -10.40 -9.92 1.93
CA LEU A 54 -9.86 -9.55 0.63
C LEU A 54 -8.35 -9.42 0.75
N VAL A 55 -7.63 -10.04 -0.18
CA VAL A 55 -6.17 -9.96 -0.26
C VAL A 55 -5.75 -9.32 -1.57
N THR A 56 -4.63 -8.63 -1.53
CA THR A 56 -3.97 -8.07 -2.72
C THR A 56 -2.49 -8.43 -2.73
N GLY A 57 -1.88 -8.24 -3.87
CA GLY A 57 -0.47 -8.46 -4.15
C GLY A 57 -0.24 -8.53 -5.65
N TYR A 58 0.56 -9.48 -6.10
CA TYR A 58 0.78 -9.69 -7.53
C TYR A 58 0.76 -11.17 -7.91
N LEU A 59 0.33 -11.42 -9.13
CA LEU A 59 0.27 -12.72 -9.78
C LEU A 59 0.90 -12.58 -11.16
N ASN A 60 2.07 -13.21 -11.37
CA ASN A 60 2.83 -13.07 -12.62
C ASN A 60 2.98 -11.59 -13.03
N ASP A 61 3.53 -10.77 -12.12
CA ASP A 61 3.82 -9.34 -12.31
C ASP A 61 2.60 -8.44 -12.61
N THR A 62 1.40 -8.91 -12.28
CA THR A 62 0.16 -8.16 -12.41
C THR A 62 -0.54 -8.05 -11.07
N VAL A 63 -1.01 -6.86 -10.72
CA VAL A 63 -1.81 -6.62 -9.50
C VAL A 63 -3.10 -7.44 -9.55
N PHE A 64 -3.47 -8.01 -8.42
CA PHE A 64 -4.76 -8.67 -8.27
C PHE A 64 -5.41 -8.34 -6.92
N VAL A 65 -6.73 -8.53 -6.86
CA VAL A 65 -7.51 -8.63 -5.61
C VAL A 65 -8.25 -9.95 -5.62
N ARG A 66 -8.19 -10.67 -4.51
CA ARG A 66 -8.95 -11.89 -4.31
C ARG A 66 -9.82 -11.76 -3.07
N ARG A 67 -11.07 -12.20 -3.19
CA ARG A 67 -12.03 -12.24 -2.09
C ARG A 67 -12.36 -13.68 -1.70
N TYR A 68 -12.33 -13.94 -0.43
CA TYR A 68 -12.84 -15.18 0.17
C TYR A 68 -14.20 -14.92 0.81
N ASN A 69 -15.04 -15.94 0.92
CA ASN A 69 -16.20 -15.90 1.79
C ASN A 69 -15.79 -16.16 3.26
N VAL A 70 -16.74 -16.06 4.18
CA VAL A 70 -16.48 -16.25 5.63
C VAL A 70 -16.02 -17.67 6.02
N ALA A 71 -16.15 -18.63 5.10
CA ALA A 71 -15.65 -20.00 5.28
C ALA A 71 -14.28 -20.21 4.63
N GLY A 72 -13.59 -19.16 4.16
CA GLY A 72 -12.26 -19.27 3.54
C GLY A 72 -12.25 -19.86 2.12
N ILE A 73 -13.40 -19.92 1.44
CA ILE A 73 -13.53 -20.38 0.07
C ILE A 73 -13.52 -19.14 -0.84
N GLU A 74 -12.82 -19.19 -1.98
CA GLU A 74 -12.85 -18.11 -2.97
C GLU A 74 -14.30 -17.77 -3.37
N ASP A 75 -14.66 -16.48 -3.32
CA ASP A 75 -16.04 -16.03 -3.54
C ASP A 75 -16.33 -15.97 -5.06
N PRO A 76 -17.14 -16.89 -5.61
CA PRO A 76 -17.39 -16.95 -7.05
C PRO A 76 -18.15 -15.73 -7.61
N ASN A 77 -18.71 -14.88 -6.74
CA ASN A 77 -19.41 -13.65 -7.13
C ASN A 77 -18.46 -12.43 -7.18
N PHE A 78 -17.15 -12.62 -7.08
CA PHE A 78 -16.17 -11.55 -7.16
C PHE A 78 -15.21 -11.79 -8.34
N GLY A 79 -15.24 -10.89 -9.31
CA GLY A 79 -14.39 -11.00 -10.48
C GLY A 79 -14.56 -12.32 -11.24
N ASP A 80 -13.43 -12.94 -11.59
CA ASP A 80 -13.40 -14.28 -12.19
C ASP A 80 -13.11 -15.30 -11.08
N ASN A 81 -14.16 -16.02 -10.65
CA ASN A 81 -14.08 -17.04 -9.60
C ASN A 81 -13.31 -16.60 -8.35
N GLY A 82 -13.64 -15.41 -7.82
CA GLY A 82 -13.03 -14.90 -6.60
C GLY A 82 -11.84 -13.97 -6.82
N THR A 83 -11.38 -13.79 -8.04
CA THR A 83 -10.17 -13.00 -8.36
C THR A 83 -10.43 -11.95 -9.42
N VAL A 84 -9.91 -10.75 -9.20
CA VAL A 84 -9.82 -9.65 -10.17
C VAL A 84 -8.34 -9.39 -10.45
N LYS A 85 -7.92 -9.47 -11.71
CA LYS A 85 -6.63 -8.94 -12.17
C LYS A 85 -6.83 -7.50 -12.59
N ILE A 86 -5.90 -6.63 -12.23
CA ILE A 86 -6.00 -5.20 -12.45
C ILE A 86 -4.90 -4.78 -13.41
N ASP A 87 -5.30 -4.43 -14.63
CA ASP A 87 -4.39 -3.82 -15.58
C ASP A 87 -4.26 -2.33 -15.27
N ILE A 88 -3.09 -1.90 -14.80
CA ILE A 88 -2.80 -0.50 -14.58
C ILE A 88 -2.42 0.14 -15.92
N PRO A 89 -3.12 1.19 -16.39
CA PRO A 89 -2.86 1.78 -17.71
C PRO A 89 -1.40 2.18 -17.90
N GLY A 90 -0.80 1.82 -19.04
CA GLY A 90 0.58 2.16 -19.39
C GLY A 90 1.65 1.46 -18.55
N SER A 91 1.34 0.31 -17.92
CA SER A 91 2.32 -0.46 -17.18
C SER A 91 2.92 -1.61 -17.98
N LEU A 92 4.21 -1.86 -17.78
CA LEU A 92 4.88 -3.08 -18.18
C LEU A 92 4.64 -4.18 -17.12
N PHE A 93 4.81 -3.83 -15.84
CA PHE A 93 4.54 -4.66 -14.67
C PHE A 93 3.91 -3.80 -13.59
N SER A 94 3.15 -4.44 -12.66
CA SER A 94 2.53 -3.74 -11.54
C SER A 94 2.48 -4.62 -10.29
N PHE A 95 2.66 -3.99 -9.13
CA PHE A 95 2.77 -4.64 -7.83
C PHE A 95 1.94 -3.87 -6.82
N ALA A 96 1.06 -4.54 -6.09
CA ALA A 96 0.29 -3.95 -5.00
C ALA A 96 0.98 -4.18 -3.66
N TYR A 97 0.88 -3.19 -2.76
CA TYR A 97 1.44 -3.23 -1.42
C TYR A 97 0.38 -3.14 -0.32
N ASP A 98 -0.72 -2.42 -0.52
CA ASP A 98 -1.77 -2.30 0.49
C ASP A 98 -3.17 -2.32 -0.13
N ILE A 99 -4.15 -2.72 0.69
CA ILE A 99 -5.56 -2.79 0.37
C ILE A 99 -6.38 -2.20 1.52
N LYS A 100 -7.43 -1.41 1.19
CA LYS A 100 -8.42 -0.94 2.15
C LYS A 100 -9.82 -1.15 1.60
N VAL A 101 -10.68 -1.77 2.40
CA VAL A 101 -12.10 -1.88 2.10
C VAL A 101 -12.83 -0.70 2.75
N LEU A 102 -13.57 0.04 1.93
CA LEU A 102 -14.32 1.21 2.35
C LEU A 102 -15.66 0.80 3.00
N PRO A 103 -16.31 1.69 3.77
CA PRO A 103 -17.61 1.39 4.40
C PRO A 103 -18.73 1.02 3.43
N ASP A 104 -18.63 1.44 2.16
CA ASP A 104 -19.54 1.06 1.07
C ASP A 104 -19.08 -0.20 0.30
N ASN A 105 -18.09 -0.91 0.86
CA ASN A 105 -17.43 -2.08 0.28
C ASN A 105 -16.70 -1.84 -1.04
N LYS A 106 -16.47 -0.60 -1.46
CA LYS A 106 -15.46 -0.32 -2.49
C LYS A 106 -14.08 -0.66 -1.97
N ILE A 107 -13.16 -0.91 -2.87
CA ILE A 107 -11.84 -1.43 -2.52
C ILE A 107 -10.79 -0.48 -3.08
N LEU A 108 -9.89 -0.01 -2.23
CA LEU A 108 -8.69 0.74 -2.63
C LEU A 108 -7.49 -0.19 -2.62
N VAL A 109 -6.64 -0.05 -3.62
CA VAL A 109 -5.36 -0.77 -3.73
C VAL A 109 -4.26 0.22 -4.09
N SER A 110 -3.15 0.20 -3.37
CA SER A 110 -1.96 1.00 -3.68
C SER A 110 -0.76 0.12 -4.00
N GLY A 111 0.20 0.72 -4.69
CA GLY A 111 1.44 0.05 -5.05
C GLY A 111 2.25 0.88 -6.06
N PHE A 112 2.97 0.20 -6.93
CA PHE A 112 3.67 0.83 -8.03
C PHE A 112 3.50 0.04 -9.34
N ARG A 113 3.64 0.75 -10.43
CA ARG A 113 3.75 0.18 -11.77
C ARG A 113 5.12 0.52 -12.35
N ILE A 114 5.65 -0.32 -13.23
CA ILE A 114 6.78 0.03 -14.09
C ILE A 114 6.19 0.62 -15.37
N ASP A 115 6.49 1.88 -15.63
CA ASP A 115 5.97 2.60 -16.80
C ASP A 115 6.54 2.01 -18.09
N LEU A 116 5.65 1.75 -19.06
CA LEU A 116 5.99 1.07 -20.31
C LEU A 116 6.98 1.87 -21.19
N GLU A 117 6.91 3.20 -21.15
CA GLU A 117 7.73 4.07 -22.01
C GLU A 117 9.06 4.43 -21.37
N THR A 118 9.04 4.70 -20.06
CA THR A 118 10.23 5.23 -19.35
C THR A 118 10.96 4.18 -18.53
N SER A 119 10.32 3.02 -18.27
CA SER A 119 10.79 1.99 -17.32
C SER A 119 10.96 2.50 -15.88
N ILE A 120 10.39 3.67 -15.54
CA ILE A 120 10.44 4.25 -14.20
C ILE A 120 9.26 3.71 -13.38
N GLN A 121 9.49 3.43 -12.11
CA GLN A 121 8.43 3.06 -11.16
C GLN A 121 7.56 4.28 -10.86
N LYS A 122 6.24 4.12 -10.95
CA LYS A 122 5.27 5.16 -10.60
C LYS A 122 4.23 4.63 -9.64
N ALA A 123 4.07 5.32 -8.52
CA ALA A 123 3.07 5.00 -7.51
C ALA A 123 1.66 5.12 -8.10
N PHE A 124 0.76 4.23 -7.69
CA PHE A 124 -0.64 4.28 -8.09
C PHE A 124 -1.58 4.06 -6.90
N LEU A 125 -2.81 4.52 -7.08
CA LEU A 125 -3.98 4.16 -6.29
C LEU A 125 -5.10 3.75 -7.25
N VAL A 126 -5.71 2.58 -7.02
CA VAL A 126 -6.84 2.07 -7.80
C VAL A 126 -8.04 1.93 -6.88
N ARG A 127 -9.24 2.25 -7.39
CA ARG A 127 -10.48 1.94 -6.69
C ARG A 127 -11.33 0.98 -7.51
N LEU A 128 -11.76 -0.10 -6.85
CA LEU A 128 -12.73 -1.03 -7.37
C LEU A 128 -14.09 -0.82 -6.69
N THR A 129 -15.15 -1.19 -7.39
CA THR A 129 -16.49 -1.35 -6.82
C THR A 129 -16.54 -2.61 -5.94
N ALA A 130 -17.59 -2.79 -5.16
CA ALA A 130 -17.78 -3.94 -4.27
C ALA A 130 -17.79 -5.31 -4.98
N ASN A 131 -18.03 -5.34 -6.29
CA ASN A 131 -18.02 -6.57 -7.09
C ASN A 131 -16.69 -6.79 -7.85
N GLY A 132 -15.70 -5.90 -7.65
CA GLY A 132 -14.37 -6.04 -8.25
C GLY A 132 -14.18 -5.35 -9.60
N SER A 133 -15.17 -4.64 -10.14
CA SER A 133 -14.98 -3.83 -11.35
C SER A 133 -14.26 -2.52 -11.03
N LEU A 134 -13.50 -1.95 -11.97
CA LEU A 134 -12.93 -0.60 -11.80
C LEU A 134 -14.06 0.42 -11.54
N ASP A 135 -13.88 1.26 -10.53
CA ASP A 135 -14.80 2.36 -10.23
C ASP A 135 -14.45 3.57 -11.11
N THR A 136 -15.08 3.66 -12.26
CA THR A 136 -14.80 4.70 -13.26
C THR A 136 -15.11 6.13 -12.80
N SER A 137 -15.74 6.31 -11.63
CA SER A 137 -15.95 7.63 -11.00
C SER A 137 -14.74 8.12 -10.21
N PHE A 138 -13.63 7.34 -10.15
CA PHE A 138 -12.43 7.63 -9.40
C PHE A 138 -11.25 7.87 -10.33
N GLY A 139 -10.61 9.03 -10.22
CA GLY A 139 -9.43 9.38 -11.01
C GLY A 139 -9.67 9.25 -12.52
N ASP A 140 -8.71 8.66 -13.21
CA ASP A 140 -8.84 8.30 -14.62
C ASP A 140 -9.31 6.84 -14.71
N ASN A 141 -10.63 6.66 -14.94
CA ASN A 141 -11.28 5.35 -15.11
C ASN A 141 -10.96 4.35 -13.98
N GLY A 142 -10.93 4.78 -12.73
CA GLY A 142 -10.68 3.95 -11.57
C GLY A 142 -9.23 3.98 -11.07
N THR A 143 -8.35 4.73 -11.74
CA THR A 143 -6.91 4.76 -11.44
C THR A 143 -6.41 6.18 -11.21
N VAL A 144 -5.51 6.35 -10.25
CA VAL A 144 -4.73 7.58 -10.00
C VAL A 144 -3.25 7.21 -10.04
N ILE A 145 -2.48 7.86 -10.91
CA ILE A 145 -1.02 7.79 -10.90
C ILE A 145 -0.51 8.94 -10.04
N LEU A 146 0.22 8.61 -8.99
CA LEU A 146 0.81 9.58 -8.09
C LEU A 146 2.18 9.98 -8.63
N ASN A 147 2.27 11.18 -9.18
CA ASN A 147 3.53 11.75 -9.65
C ASN A 147 4.16 12.52 -8.49
N VAL A 148 4.86 11.82 -7.60
CA VAL A 148 5.49 12.40 -6.42
C VAL A 148 6.79 13.09 -6.79
N GLY A 149 7.65 12.40 -7.51
CA GLY A 149 8.96 12.90 -7.94
C GLY A 149 9.28 12.61 -9.42
N PRO A 150 10.44 13.07 -9.89
CA PRO A 150 10.88 12.82 -11.26
C PRO A 150 11.36 11.39 -11.49
N LEU A 151 11.76 10.69 -10.45
CA LEU A 151 12.31 9.35 -10.47
C LEU A 151 11.29 8.32 -9.98
N ALA A 152 11.73 7.26 -9.31
CA ALA A 152 10.86 6.17 -8.84
C ALA A 152 9.97 6.59 -7.67
N ASP A 153 8.70 6.22 -7.73
CA ASP A 153 7.69 6.48 -6.72
C ASP A 153 6.98 5.18 -6.32
N PHE A 154 6.74 4.97 -5.02
CA PHE A 154 6.13 3.76 -4.46
C PHE A 154 5.06 4.15 -3.42
N ALA A 155 3.83 3.65 -3.55
CA ALA A 155 2.75 3.84 -2.58
C ALA A 155 2.60 2.59 -1.71
N ASN A 156 3.11 2.64 -0.49
CA ASN A 156 3.24 1.49 0.41
C ASN A 156 2.03 1.25 1.29
N ALA A 157 1.32 2.31 1.70
CA ALA A 157 0.25 2.19 2.68
C ALA A 157 -0.90 3.18 2.41
N ILE A 158 -2.11 2.76 2.78
CA ILE A 158 -3.34 3.55 2.66
C ILE A 158 -4.03 3.66 4.02
N ALA A 159 -4.58 4.83 4.33
CA ALA A 159 -5.54 5.01 5.41
C ALA A 159 -6.73 5.84 4.93
N VAL A 160 -7.89 5.64 5.55
CA VAL A 160 -9.08 6.44 5.29
C VAL A 160 -9.22 7.49 6.38
N ALA A 161 -9.28 8.75 5.99
CA ALA A 161 -9.46 9.85 6.93
C ALA A 161 -10.94 9.99 7.38
N PRO A 162 -11.22 10.63 8.53
CA PRO A 162 -12.59 10.81 9.01
C PRO A 162 -13.53 11.58 8.06
N ASP A 163 -12.97 12.40 7.18
CA ASP A 163 -13.71 13.14 6.14
C ASP A 163 -13.97 12.30 4.87
N GLY A 164 -13.54 11.04 4.86
CA GLY A 164 -13.65 10.11 3.75
C GLY A 164 -12.56 10.23 2.69
N SER A 165 -11.63 11.19 2.81
CA SER A 165 -10.45 11.25 1.95
C SER A 165 -9.47 10.11 2.23
N TYR A 166 -8.55 9.88 1.31
CA TYR A 166 -7.57 8.80 1.41
C TYR A 166 -6.18 9.38 1.66
N ILE A 167 -5.51 8.89 2.67
CA ILE A 167 -4.12 9.18 2.94
C ILE A 167 -3.27 8.05 2.37
N VAL A 168 -2.34 8.41 1.50
CA VAL A 168 -1.38 7.47 0.92
C VAL A 168 0.01 7.86 1.39
N ALA A 169 0.74 6.91 1.94
CA ALA A 169 2.12 7.07 2.35
C ALA A 169 3.03 6.14 1.55
N GLY A 170 4.25 6.60 1.30
CA GLY A 170 5.20 5.85 0.51
C GLY A 170 6.57 6.49 0.50
N HIS A 171 7.37 6.15 -0.48
CA HIS A 171 8.68 6.74 -0.69
C HIS A 171 8.89 7.11 -2.15
N SER A 172 9.71 8.12 -2.38
CA SER A 172 10.05 8.65 -3.69
C SER A 172 11.56 8.78 -3.82
N GLU A 173 12.09 8.32 -4.94
CA GLU A 173 13.50 8.50 -5.27
C GLU A 173 13.77 9.96 -5.62
N ILE A 174 14.82 10.50 -5.01
CA ILE A 174 15.30 11.86 -5.25
C ILE A 174 16.68 11.84 -5.90
N PRO A 175 17.03 12.87 -6.69
CA PRO A 175 18.34 12.96 -7.30
C PRO A 175 19.46 12.82 -6.27
N SER A 176 20.43 11.96 -6.56
CA SER A 176 21.62 11.70 -5.76
C SER A 176 22.86 12.06 -6.59
N ASN A 177 23.94 12.51 -5.92
CA ASN A 177 25.24 12.65 -6.55
C ASN A 177 26.02 11.34 -6.59
N ASP A 178 25.51 10.30 -5.93
CA ASP A 178 26.09 8.96 -5.92
C ASP A 178 25.44 8.11 -7.03
N GLU A 179 26.24 7.64 -7.97
CA GLU A 179 25.78 6.78 -9.07
C GLU A 179 25.49 5.33 -8.61
N VAL A 180 25.92 4.97 -7.41
CA VAL A 180 25.81 3.58 -6.90
C VAL A 180 24.60 3.40 -6.00
N TYR A 181 24.23 4.43 -5.23
CA TYR A 181 23.16 4.33 -4.22
C TYR A 181 22.04 5.32 -4.50
N ALA A 182 20.84 4.80 -4.74
CA ALA A 182 19.62 5.59 -4.79
C ALA A 182 19.34 6.24 -3.42
N ARG A 183 18.75 7.43 -3.43
CA ARG A 183 18.32 8.17 -2.26
C ARG A 183 16.82 8.33 -2.29
N TYR A 184 16.15 8.05 -1.17
CA TYR A 184 14.69 8.12 -1.08
C TYR A 184 14.26 9.04 0.04
N GLU A 185 13.18 9.77 -0.18
CA GLU A 185 12.42 10.50 0.82
C GLU A 185 11.09 9.80 1.10
N THR A 186 10.56 9.94 2.31
CA THR A 186 9.18 9.56 2.64
C THR A 186 8.23 10.62 2.13
N PHE A 187 7.10 10.21 1.56
CA PHE A 187 6.01 11.13 1.26
C PHE A 187 4.69 10.69 1.91
N VAL A 188 3.83 11.67 2.15
CA VAL A 188 2.42 11.51 2.50
C VAL A 188 1.60 12.40 1.59
N THR A 189 0.52 11.89 1.03
CA THR A 189 -0.41 12.66 0.18
C THR A 189 -1.85 12.42 0.58
N ARG A 190 -2.73 13.39 0.33
CA ARG A 190 -4.17 13.24 0.48
C ARG A 190 -4.85 13.20 -0.89
N VAL A 191 -5.59 12.13 -1.13
CA VAL A 191 -6.40 11.91 -2.33
C VAL A 191 -7.87 12.05 -1.94
N LYS A 192 -8.63 12.87 -2.67
CA LYS A 192 -10.06 13.06 -2.45
C LYS A 192 -10.86 11.85 -2.89
N THR A 193 -12.13 11.80 -2.49
CA THR A 193 -13.05 10.70 -2.83
C THR A 193 -13.30 10.52 -4.32
N ASP A 194 -13.04 11.55 -5.14
CA ASP A 194 -13.12 11.50 -6.60
C ASP A 194 -11.80 11.06 -7.28
N GLY A 195 -10.73 10.86 -6.50
CA GLY A 195 -9.40 10.49 -7.00
C GLY A 195 -8.49 11.68 -7.30
N SER A 196 -8.94 12.92 -7.17
CA SER A 196 -8.07 14.08 -7.33
C SER A 196 -7.13 14.24 -6.13
N ILE A 197 -5.87 14.63 -6.38
CA ILE A 197 -4.95 14.98 -5.31
C ILE A 197 -5.43 16.29 -4.67
N ASP A 198 -5.48 16.33 -3.35
CA ASP A 198 -5.79 17.55 -2.63
C ASP A 198 -4.58 18.48 -2.55
N THR A 199 -4.49 19.41 -3.48
CA THR A 199 -3.37 20.33 -3.60
C THR A 199 -3.23 21.32 -2.42
N SER A 200 -4.22 21.39 -1.51
CA SER A 200 -4.14 22.17 -0.28
C SER A 200 -3.39 21.43 0.84
N PHE A 201 -3.17 20.13 0.69
CA PHE A 201 -2.44 19.32 1.66
C PHE A 201 -0.93 19.47 1.47
N GLY A 202 -0.20 19.79 2.55
CA GLY A 202 1.24 19.95 2.52
C GLY A 202 1.74 20.99 1.50
N ASN A 203 2.70 20.62 0.70
CA ASN A 203 3.19 21.43 -0.40
C ASN A 203 2.69 20.85 -1.73
N ASN A 204 1.71 21.52 -2.36
CA ASN A 204 1.09 21.07 -3.63
C ASN A 204 0.56 19.62 -3.59
N GLY A 205 -0.03 19.22 -2.47
CA GLY A 205 -0.65 17.89 -2.30
C GLY A 205 0.24 16.86 -1.61
N PHE A 206 1.49 17.21 -1.27
CA PHE A 206 2.45 16.28 -0.68
C PHE A 206 3.16 16.87 0.54
N THR A 207 3.36 16.04 1.55
CA THR A 207 4.34 16.25 2.62
C THR A 207 5.50 15.32 2.35
N ARG A 208 6.72 15.85 2.29
CA ARG A 208 7.94 15.10 1.99
C ARG A 208 8.97 15.35 3.06
N PHE A 209 9.68 14.32 3.49
CA PHE A 209 10.70 14.43 4.51
C PHE A 209 11.71 13.28 4.47
N GLU A 210 12.89 13.56 5.00
CA GLU A 210 13.97 12.60 5.21
C GLU A 210 14.41 12.67 6.68
N SER A 211 14.67 11.54 7.32
CA SER A 211 15.26 11.51 8.67
C SER A 211 16.77 11.50 8.65
N PHE A 212 17.34 10.85 7.66
CA PHE A 212 18.75 10.97 7.32
C PHE A 212 18.86 11.71 6.00
N SER A 213 19.54 12.85 6.04
CA SER A 213 19.96 13.56 4.83
C SER A 213 21.39 13.16 4.50
N GLY A 214 21.62 12.68 3.30
CA GLY A 214 22.96 12.36 2.82
C GLY A 214 22.94 11.24 1.79
N GLU A 215 24.09 11.05 1.15
CA GLU A 215 24.28 10.00 0.17
C GLU A 215 24.09 8.61 0.79
N GLY A 216 23.51 7.70 0.02
CA GLY A 216 23.29 6.31 0.44
C GLY A 216 22.21 6.11 1.51
N CYS A 217 21.29 7.06 1.71
CA CYS A 217 20.19 6.94 2.64
C CYS A 217 18.89 6.55 1.91
N VAL A 218 18.23 5.48 2.41
CA VAL A 218 16.91 5.03 1.96
C VAL A 218 15.92 5.24 3.09
N ASN A 219 14.80 5.91 2.83
CA ASN A 219 13.73 6.19 3.77
C ASN A 219 12.43 5.63 3.22
N ASN A 220 12.04 4.43 3.66
CA ASN A 220 10.86 3.73 3.17
C ASN A 220 9.71 3.85 4.18
N SER A 221 8.59 4.43 3.77
CA SER A 221 7.36 4.39 4.56
C SER A 221 6.77 2.97 4.52
N GLU A 222 6.28 2.49 5.68
CA GLU A 222 5.79 1.11 5.82
C GLU A 222 4.29 1.07 6.15
N ALA A 223 3.81 2.00 6.99
CA ALA A 223 2.43 2.02 7.42
C ALA A 223 1.94 3.44 7.68
N VAL A 224 0.63 3.65 7.55
CA VAL A 224 -0.03 4.91 7.87
C VAL A 224 -1.38 4.66 8.52
N THR A 225 -1.76 5.53 9.44
CA THR A 225 -3.09 5.57 10.05
C THR A 225 -3.53 7.01 10.29
N VAL A 226 -4.84 7.24 10.44
CA VAL A 226 -5.40 8.56 10.72
C VAL A 226 -6.23 8.47 11.99
N ALA A 227 -5.98 9.40 12.92
CA ALA A 227 -6.77 9.53 14.15
C ALA A 227 -8.10 10.26 13.88
N GLU A 228 -9.04 10.18 14.83
CA GLU A 228 -10.36 10.83 14.72
C GLU A 228 -10.28 12.37 14.57
N ASP A 229 -9.22 12.99 15.08
CA ASP A 229 -8.95 14.44 14.94
C ASP A 229 -8.27 14.82 13.61
N GLY A 230 -8.08 13.84 12.72
CA GLY A 230 -7.43 14.00 11.40
C GLY A 230 -5.91 14.02 11.45
N GLN A 231 -5.29 13.78 12.61
CA GLN A 231 -3.84 13.62 12.66
C GLN A 231 -3.41 12.32 12.01
N ILE A 232 -2.36 12.39 11.21
CA ILE A 232 -1.82 11.27 10.44
C ILE A 232 -0.55 10.79 11.14
N PHE A 233 -0.51 9.51 11.46
CA PHE A 233 0.67 8.83 12.00
C PHE A 233 1.13 7.77 11.02
N GLY A 234 2.42 7.62 10.90
CA GLY A 234 2.97 6.55 10.10
C GLY A 234 4.34 6.12 10.59
N THR A 235 4.79 5.01 10.03
CA THR A 235 6.11 4.46 10.30
C THR A 235 6.94 4.46 9.04
N TYR A 236 8.22 4.66 9.18
CA TYR A 236 9.17 4.40 8.13
C TYR A 236 10.46 3.82 8.72
N TYR A 237 11.18 3.10 7.88
CA TYR A 237 12.51 2.69 8.26
C TYR A 237 13.53 3.43 7.39
N SER A 238 14.66 3.76 7.98
CA SER A 238 15.77 4.39 7.27
C SER A 238 17.01 3.50 7.35
N TYR A 239 17.69 3.35 6.23
CA TYR A 239 18.91 2.59 6.11
C TYR A 239 19.98 3.44 5.44
N ASN A 240 21.19 3.45 6.00
CA ASN A 240 22.34 4.11 5.39
C ASN A 240 23.37 3.04 4.97
N PHE A 241 23.62 2.96 3.66
CA PHE A 241 24.52 1.97 3.09
C PHE A 241 25.99 2.14 3.51
N PHE A 242 26.43 3.36 3.79
CA PHE A 242 27.80 3.63 4.17
C PHE A 242 28.11 3.28 5.64
N THR A 243 27.14 3.53 6.52
CA THR A 243 27.32 3.24 7.96
C THR A 243 26.73 1.89 8.35
N VAL A 244 26.01 1.23 7.43
CA VAL A 244 25.29 -0.04 7.67
C VAL A 244 24.32 0.08 8.85
N ALA A 245 23.78 1.28 9.05
CA ALA A 245 22.87 1.58 10.16
C ALA A 245 21.43 1.59 9.65
N SER A 246 20.54 0.88 10.36
CA SER A 246 19.10 0.93 10.14
C SER A 246 18.38 1.47 11.37
N ARG A 247 17.31 2.21 11.17
CA ARG A 247 16.46 2.76 12.24
C ARG A 247 15.00 2.77 11.80
N ALA A 248 14.12 2.45 12.74
CA ALA A 248 12.68 2.62 12.56
C ALA A 248 12.21 3.91 13.23
N TYR A 249 11.26 4.56 12.62
CA TYR A 249 10.74 5.85 13.07
C TYR A 249 9.22 5.89 13.02
N VAL A 250 8.64 6.74 13.85
CA VAL A 250 7.23 7.13 13.78
C VAL A 250 7.17 8.62 13.43
N TYR A 251 6.32 9.00 12.50
CA TYR A 251 6.07 10.41 12.17
C TYR A 251 4.63 10.82 12.48
N ASN A 252 4.44 12.12 12.65
CA ASN A 252 3.12 12.74 12.77
C ASN A 252 3.01 13.90 11.79
N VAL A 253 1.94 13.87 10.99
CA VAL A 253 1.56 14.93 10.06
C VAL A 253 0.16 15.40 10.47
N ASP A 254 -0.08 16.70 10.52
CA ASP A 254 -1.41 17.21 10.85
C ASP A 254 -2.39 17.08 9.67
N SER A 255 -3.66 17.37 9.91
CA SER A 255 -4.72 17.31 8.90
C SER A 255 -4.51 18.22 7.69
N ASN A 256 -3.61 19.20 7.76
CA ASN A 256 -3.25 20.09 6.65
C ASN A 256 -1.99 19.62 5.92
N GLY A 257 -1.39 18.51 6.33
CA GLY A 257 -0.16 18.00 5.74
C GLY A 257 1.12 18.65 6.29
N GLN A 258 1.10 19.24 7.50
CA GLN A 258 2.31 19.77 8.09
C GLN A 258 2.97 18.74 9.00
N LEU A 259 4.24 18.44 8.74
CA LEU A 259 5.04 17.56 9.61
C LEU A 259 5.21 18.21 10.97
N LYS A 260 4.90 17.47 12.04
CA LYS A 260 5.07 17.93 13.42
C LYS A 260 6.46 17.60 13.94
N GLU A 261 7.39 18.52 13.83
CA GLU A 261 8.78 18.38 14.29
C GLU A 261 8.92 18.12 15.80
N SER A 262 7.94 18.57 16.61
CA SER A 262 7.92 18.37 18.06
C SER A 262 7.38 17.00 18.50
N PHE A 263 6.94 16.16 17.56
CA PHE A 263 6.51 14.81 17.86
C PHE A 263 7.74 13.98 18.27
N ALA A 264 7.75 13.48 19.52
CA ALA A 264 8.86 12.75 20.16
C ALA A 264 10.19 13.52 20.33
N GLY A 265 10.17 14.80 20.51
CA GLY A 265 11.29 15.62 21.09
C GLY A 265 12.47 15.83 20.20
N THR A 266 12.81 16.40 19.33
CA THR A 266 13.95 16.60 18.39
C THR A 266 13.84 15.76 17.12
N GLY A 267 12.68 15.74 16.49
CA GLY A 267 12.51 14.99 15.24
C GLY A 267 12.84 13.50 15.47
N ILE A 268 11.86 12.69 15.54
CA ILE A 268 11.87 11.24 15.49
C ILE A 268 13.07 10.55 16.18
N PRO A 269 12.98 10.19 17.46
CA PRO A 269 14.06 9.45 18.13
C PRO A 269 14.16 8.03 17.55
N PRO A 270 15.37 7.47 17.45
CA PRO A 270 15.51 6.06 17.16
C PRO A 270 14.83 5.24 18.25
N LEU A 271 14.04 4.25 17.86
CA LEU A 271 13.62 3.20 18.78
C LEU A 271 14.90 2.47 19.22
N SER A 272 15.18 2.53 20.51
CA SER A 272 16.34 1.87 21.14
C SER A 272 16.14 0.36 21.19
#